data_f898dd8588350426a140fa5384b43257
#
_entry.id   f898dd8588350426a140fa5384b43257
#
_cell.length_a   1.000
_cell.length_b   1.000
_cell.length_c   1.000
_cell.angle_alpha   90.00
_cell.angle_beta   90.00
_cell.angle_gamma   90.00
#
_symmetry.space_group_name_H-M   'P 1'
#
loop_
_entity.id
_entity.type
_entity.pdbx_description
1 polymer ?
#
loop_
_entity_poly.entity_id
_entity_poly.type
_entity_poly.pdbx_seq_one_letter_code
_entity_poly.pdbx_strand_id
1 'polypeptide(L)'
;MYSILILATGLGLAQAEENKTAKSMQVANNISFRVQTSQELLYRGLFTEEARSSRVQFQRSYRVESRCLVLETERNSSLLACLTILKQRNNPASLPTITSEPPATSVRLETFRCDSKGIIQPSHNLGKISLDGPSTIEYGYLVELPKTKLTENDTWETNEDGRPVCIWTVLGTEMVQGVKCIKLIGTQQTEDWGKTRADRQAWKRTDAVWLHPQLGVAQKLERTIEIKEPAHNEPSQKSTLRVELETSLVYPGQLFQDRKKEIQLATNYRESANSYTQDIGKYTPQTKALIRQVKTQSEIMSQTPYRDAIIQTTKRLENILKGDSSESVIMPVSATSLQTARLGYKAPDFIAQNMLKQESVRLARLEGKSILLVFYNPKSPLSTEILDFARTMQINHGDSVTVLGMSVIDDNEIVKKQAEASKLNFAVLNGSGLRSSYGLESTPKILLLDAKGIVRLNCLGWGQETQSEINSELKRNIDKD
;
A
#
# COMPACT_ATOMS: atom_id res chain seq x y z
N MET A 1 -81.22 -33.23 29.72
CA MET A 1 -80.95 -33.29 28.29
C MET A 1 -79.42 -33.40 28.07
N TYR A 2 -79.06 -34.54 27.59
CA TYR A 2 -77.78 -35.07 27.13
C TYR A 2 -76.48 -34.44 27.63
N SER A 3 -75.89 -35.12 28.58
CA SER A 3 -74.45 -35.04 28.92
C SER A 3 -73.67 -35.89 27.94
N ILE A 4 -72.62 -35.31 27.37
CA ILE A 4 -71.58 -36.04 26.58
C ILE A 4 -70.29 -36.04 27.43
N LEU A 5 -69.94 -37.24 27.85
CA LEU A 5 -68.70 -37.59 28.52
C LEU A 5 -67.60 -37.74 27.43
N ILE A 6 -66.55 -36.98 27.51
CA ILE A 6 -65.37 -37.20 26.68
C ILE A 6 -64.24 -37.73 27.55
N LEU A 7 -63.87 -38.98 27.30
CA LEU A 7 -62.68 -39.63 27.83
C LEU A 7 -61.40 -39.00 27.24
N ALA A 8 -60.53 -38.52 28.10
CA ALA A 8 -59.19 -38.15 27.74
C ALA A 8 -58.31 -39.40 27.83
N THR A 9 -57.91 -39.93 26.68
CA THR A 9 -56.81 -40.90 26.57
C THR A 9 -55.52 -40.18 26.50
N GLY A 10 -54.66 -40.30 27.50
CA GLY A 10 -53.32 -39.83 27.52
C GLY A 10 -52.42 -40.61 26.53
N LEU A 11 -51.95 -39.93 25.51
CA LEU A 11 -50.83 -40.38 24.69
C LEU A 11 -49.62 -39.61 25.17
N GLY A 12 -48.72 -40.30 25.85
CA GLY A 12 -47.40 -39.84 26.18
C GLY A 12 -46.57 -39.69 24.88
N LEU A 13 -46.36 -38.49 24.47
CA LEU A 13 -45.34 -38.17 23.47
C LEU A 13 -43.98 -38.22 24.16
N ALA A 14 -43.29 -39.35 23.98
CA ALA A 14 -41.85 -39.42 24.22
C ALA A 14 -41.17 -38.47 23.25
N GLN A 15 -40.67 -37.34 23.74
CA GLN A 15 -39.68 -36.53 23.02
C GLN A 15 -38.40 -37.34 22.90
N ALA A 16 -38.22 -37.97 21.76
CA ALA A 16 -36.90 -38.42 21.34
C ALA A 16 -36.06 -37.16 21.05
N GLU A 17 -35.23 -36.77 21.99
CA GLU A 17 -34.09 -35.89 21.72
C GLU A 17 -33.18 -36.63 20.72
N GLU A 18 -33.37 -36.33 19.44
CA GLU A 18 -32.35 -36.63 18.42
C GLU A 18 -31.12 -35.74 18.69
N ASN A 19 -30.23 -36.25 19.52
CA ASN A 19 -28.88 -35.78 19.63
C ASN A 19 -28.17 -36.11 18.31
N LYS A 20 -28.40 -35.30 17.26
CA LYS A 20 -27.57 -35.25 16.06
C LYS A 20 -26.31 -34.50 16.44
N THR A 21 -25.37 -35.16 17.08
CA THR A 21 -23.95 -34.83 16.96
C THR A 21 -23.61 -35.00 15.51
N ALA A 22 -23.75 -33.92 14.73
CA ALA A 22 -23.26 -33.86 13.39
C ALA A 22 -21.73 -34.10 13.47
N LYS A 23 -21.30 -35.29 13.09
CA LYS A 23 -19.88 -35.63 12.96
C LYS A 23 -19.28 -34.63 11.99
N SER A 24 -18.52 -33.66 12.48
CA SER A 24 -17.81 -32.69 11.64
C SER A 24 -16.98 -33.47 10.63
N MET A 25 -17.21 -33.21 9.35
CA MET A 25 -16.57 -33.94 8.28
C MET A 25 -15.12 -33.49 8.18
N GLN A 26 -14.20 -34.42 8.33
CA GLN A 26 -12.76 -34.10 8.19
C GLN A 26 -12.49 -33.65 6.75
N VAL A 27 -11.98 -32.43 6.60
CA VAL A 27 -11.76 -31.79 5.30
C VAL A 27 -10.36 -32.08 4.77
N ALA A 28 -9.33 -32.12 5.63
CA ALA A 28 -7.98 -32.46 5.24
C ALA A 28 -7.07 -32.89 6.39
N ASN A 29 -6.06 -33.70 6.07
CA ASN A 29 -4.99 -34.13 6.98
C ASN A 29 -3.72 -33.32 6.69
N ASN A 30 -3.14 -32.69 7.73
CA ASN A 30 -1.79 -32.11 7.73
C ASN A 30 -1.41 -31.35 6.45
N ILE A 31 -2.12 -30.24 6.16
CA ILE A 31 -1.74 -29.34 5.09
C ILE A 31 -0.51 -28.56 5.54
N SER A 32 0.45 -28.45 4.68
CA SER A 32 1.64 -27.63 4.89
C SER A 32 2.04 -26.98 3.58
N PHE A 33 2.70 -25.85 3.67
CA PHE A 33 3.33 -25.22 2.53
C PHE A 33 4.43 -26.13 1.97
N ARG A 34 4.23 -26.62 0.74
CA ARG A 34 5.10 -27.61 0.08
C ARG A 34 5.44 -27.11 -1.31
N VAL A 35 6.54 -26.42 -1.39
CA VAL A 35 7.13 -25.95 -2.64
C VAL A 35 8.56 -26.41 -2.72
N GLN A 36 9.10 -26.49 -3.93
CA GLN A 36 10.48 -26.88 -4.15
C GLN A 36 11.30 -25.73 -4.73
N THR A 37 12.59 -25.73 -4.51
CA THR A 37 13.50 -24.78 -5.13
C THR A 37 13.31 -24.76 -6.64
N SER A 38 13.40 -23.61 -7.28
CA SER A 38 13.14 -23.35 -8.69
C SER A 38 11.67 -23.41 -9.15
N GLN A 39 10.74 -23.68 -8.26
CA GLN A 39 9.30 -23.64 -8.58
C GLN A 39 8.80 -22.19 -8.58
N GLU A 40 8.11 -21.82 -9.66
CA GLU A 40 7.41 -20.53 -9.77
C GLU A 40 5.89 -20.77 -9.78
N LEU A 41 5.19 -20.06 -8.92
CA LEU A 41 3.73 -19.99 -8.87
C LEU A 41 3.28 -18.73 -9.59
N LEU A 42 2.52 -18.85 -10.68
CA LEU A 42 1.99 -17.74 -11.43
C LEU A 42 0.51 -17.54 -11.12
N TYR A 43 0.20 -16.40 -10.52
CA TYR A 43 -1.17 -15.96 -10.26
C TYR A 43 -1.58 -14.87 -11.24
N ARG A 44 -2.82 -14.95 -11.74
CA ARG A 44 -3.44 -13.88 -12.53
C ARG A 44 -4.83 -13.54 -12.02
N GLY A 45 -5.23 -12.28 -12.25
CA GLY A 45 -6.55 -11.84 -11.83
C GLY A 45 -6.79 -10.34 -11.99
N LEU A 46 -7.66 -9.85 -11.12
CA LEU A 46 -8.13 -8.46 -11.13
C LEU A 46 -7.98 -7.85 -9.73
N PHE A 47 -7.59 -6.59 -9.72
CA PHE A 47 -7.65 -5.73 -8.56
C PHE A 47 -8.53 -4.53 -8.90
N THR A 48 -9.52 -4.25 -8.06
CA THR A 48 -10.42 -3.11 -8.21
C THR A 48 -10.37 -2.25 -6.97
N GLU A 49 -10.37 -0.95 -7.19
CA GLU A 49 -10.49 0.04 -6.13
C GLU A 49 -11.67 0.94 -6.42
N GLU A 50 -12.48 1.18 -5.43
CA GLU A 50 -13.57 2.16 -5.47
C GLU A 50 -13.55 3.02 -4.22
N ALA A 51 -13.78 4.31 -4.39
CA ALA A 51 -13.99 5.23 -3.28
C ALA A 51 -15.24 6.07 -3.52
N ARG A 52 -16.00 6.24 -2.45
CA ARG A 52 -17.21 7.05 -2.41
C ARG A 52 -17.22 7.85 -1.13
N SER A 53 -16.55 8.97 -1.12
CA SER A 53 -16.64 9.92 -0.03
C SER A 53 -17.18 11.26 -0.56
N SER A 54 -17.54 12.17 0.35
CA SER A 54 -17.96 13.53 -0.03
C SER A 54 -16.87 14.29 -0.80
N ARG A 55 -15.63 13.82 -0.77
CA ARG A 55 -14.46 14.48 -1.38
C ARG A 55 -13.90 13.75 -2.58
N VAL A 56 -14.14 12.44 -2.69
CA VAL A 56 -13.49 11.58 -3.71
C VAL A 56 -14.48 10.54 -4.21
N GLN A 57 -14.67 10.51 -5.53
CA GLN A 57 -15.35 9.40 -6.20
C GLN A 57 -14.46 8.88 -7.30
N PHE A 58 -14.12 7.60 -7.25
CA PHE A 58 -13.43 6.94 -8.34
C PHE A 58 -13.71 5.44 -8.34
N GLN A 59 -13.53 4.83 -9.50
CA GLN A 59 -13.46 3.40 -9.66
C GLN A 59 -12.31 3.08 -10.62
N ARG A 60 -11.41 2.20 -10.20
CA ARG A 60 -10.25 1.76 -10.98
C ARG A 60 -10.19 0.25 -11.00
N SER A 61 -9.74 -0.29 -12.11
CA SER A 61 -9.57 -1.72 -12.30
C SER A 61 -8.19 -2.00 -12.90
N TYR A 62 -7.52 -3.01 -12.36
CA TYR A 62 -6.18 -3.41 -12.78
C TYR A 62 -6.15 -4.90 -13.06
N ARG A 63 -5.43 -5.30 -14.10
CA ARG A 63 -4.99 -6.69 -14.25
C ARG A 63 -3.83 -6.91 -13.31
N VAL A 64 -3.87 -8.04 -12.61
CA VAL A 64 -2.81 -8.48 -11.69
C VAL A 64 -2.10 -9.67 -12.31
N GLU A 65 -0.79 -9.62 -12.35
CA GLU A 65 0.07 -10.78 -12.54
C GLU A 65 1.03 -10.84 -11.36
N SER A 66 1.09 -11.97 -10.66
CA SER A 66 2.03 -12.17 -9.56
C SER A 66 2.77 -13.49 -9.76
N ARG A 67 4.10 -13.43 -9.64
CA ARG A 67 5.02 -14.56 -9.79
C ARG A 67 5.76 -14.76 -8.49
N CYS A 68 5.55 -15.91 -7.86
CA CYS A 68 6.26 -16.28 -6.64
C CYS A 68 7.26 -17.39 -6.97
N LEU A 69 8.54 -17.02 -7.10
CA LEU A 69 9.63 -17.97 -7.36
C LEU A 69 10.28 -18.41 -6.06
N VAL A 70 10.38 -19.71 -5.85
CA VAL A 70 11.09 -20.30 -4.72
C VAL A 70 12.58 -20.30 -5.01
N LEU A 71 13.32 -19.45 -4.32
CA LEU A 71 14.76 -19.28 -4.50
C LEU A 71 15.57 -20.37 -3.78
N GLU A 72 15.11 -20.75 -2.58
CA GLU A 72 15.78 -21.72 -1.72
C GLU A 72 14.73 -22.44 -0.87
N THR A 73 14.95 -23.72 -0.62
CA THR A 73 14.14 -24.51 0.30
C THR A 73 15.07 -25.16 1.32
N GLU A 74 14.82 -24.88 2.58
CA GLU A 74 15.47 -25.49 3.73
C GLU A 74 14.49 -26.46 4.41
N ARG A 75 14.95 -27.19 5.43
CA ARG A 75 14.13 -28.20 6.12
C ARG A 75 12.77 -27.67 6.61
N ASN A 76 12.71 -26.45 7.11
CA ASN A 76 11.50 -25.87 7.71
C ASN A 76 11.12 -24.50 7.14
N SER A 77 11.83 -23.98 6.15
CA SER A 77 11.56 -22.68 5.54
C SER A 77 11.89 -22.65 4.06
N SER A 78 11.26 -21.73 3.35
CA SER A 78 11.55 -21.44 1.95
C SER A 78 11.75 -19.95 1.76
N LEU A 79 12.75 -19.56 0.96
CA LEU A 79 12.95 -18.20 0.53
C LEU A 79 12.22 -18.00 -0.80
N LEU A 80 11.32 -17.03 -0.83
CA LEU A 80 10.52 -16.70 -2.01
C LEU A 80 10.84 -15.30 -2.51
N ALA A 81 10.77 -15.11 -3.83
CA ALA A 81 10.74 -13.81 -4.49
C ALA A 81 9.38 -13.66 -5.17
N CYS A 82 8.61 -12.66 -4.76
CA CYS A 82 7.31 -12.35 -5.35
C CYS A 82 7.38 -11.07 -6.17
N LEU A 83 7.15 -11.20 -7.47
CA LEU A 83 7.02 -10.10 -8.43
C LEU A 83 5.54 -9.88 -8.71
N THR A 84 5.02 -8.71 -8.36
CA THR A 84 3.63 -8.33 -8.64
C THR A 84 3.58 -7.17 -9.63
N ILE A 85 2.84 -7.35 -10.70
CA ILE A 85 2.65 -6.38 -11.78
C ILE A 85 1.17 -6.01 -11.84
N LEU A 86 0.87 -4.71 -11.73
CA LEU A 86 -0.47 -4.15 -11.89
C LEU A 86 -0.52 -3.32 -13.18
N LYS A 87 -1.45 -3.64 -14.08
CA LYS A 87 -1.72 -2.88 -15.29
C LYS A 87 -3.12 -2.33 -15.25
N GLN A 88 -3.26 -1.01 -15.26
CA GLN A 88 -4.57 -0.35 -15.25
C GLN A 88 -5.37 -0.76 -16.49
N ARG A 89 -6.65 -1.07 -16.30
CA ARG A 89 -7.59 -1.29 -17.39
C ARG A 89 -8.28 0.03 -17.74
N ASN A 90 -8.32 0.35 -19.00
CA ASN A 90 -9.16 1.46 -19.46
C ASN A 90 -10.64 1.10 -19.18
N ASN A 91 -11.40 2.07 -18.67
CA ASN A 91 -12.83 1.89 -18.52
C ASN A 91 -13.44 1.79 -19.93
N PRO A 92 -14.11 0.68 -20.30
CA PRO A 92 -14.71 0.54 -21.63
C PRO A 92 -15.81 1.58 -21.92
N ALA A 93 -16.34 2.24 -20.89
CA ALA A 93 -17.32 3.33 -21.03
C ALA A 93 -16.68 4.71 -21.30
N SER A 94 -15.37 4.85 -21.15
CA SER A 94 -14.68 6.10 -21.53
C SER A 94 -14.35 6.05 -23.02
N LEU A 95 -14.89 7.00 -23.79
CA LEU A 95 -14.45 7.24 -25.16
C LEU A 95 -12.93 7.44 -25.17
N PRO A 96 -12.20 6.84 -26.14
CA PRO A 96 -10.77 7.08 -26.28
C PRO A 96 -10.57 8.56 -26.57
N THR A 97 -10.12 9.29 -25.56
CA THR A 97 -9.66 10.66 -25.76
C THR A 97 -8.28 10.58 -26.41
N ILE A 98 -8.03 11.45 -27.39
CA ILE A 98 -6.76 11.54 -28.14
C ILE A 98 -5.54 11.78 -27.20
N THR A 99 -5.81 12.10 -25.93
CA THR A 99 -4.84 12.37 -24.86
C THR A 99 -4.83 11.30 -23.78
N SER A 100 -5.31 10.05 -24.06
CA SER A 100 -5.27 9.00 -23.04
C SER A 100 -3.81 8.67 -22.71
N GLU A 101 -3.39 9.04 -21.52
CA GLU A 101 -2.13 8.56 -20.95
C GLU A 101 -2.10 7.03 -20.99
N PRO A 102 -0.96 6.41 -21.29
CA PRO A 102 -0.87 4.96 -21.26
C PRO A 102 -1.24 4.45 -19.86
N PRO A 103 -1.89 3.29 -19.77
CA PRO A 103 -2.34 2.75 -18.50
C PRO A 103 -1.14 2.62 -17.54
N ALA A 104 -1.28 3.18 -16.34
CA ALA A 104 -0.25 3.11 -15.31
C ALA A 104 0.10 1.63 -15.05
N THR A 105 1.39 1.33 -15.00
CA THR A 105 1.91 0.01 -14.64
C THR A 105 2.69 0.15 -13.34
N SER A 106 2.30 -0.61 -12.32
CA SER A 106 3.06 -0.74 -11.08
C SER A 106 3.74 -2.09 -11.06
N VAL A 107 5.02 -2.10 -10.71
CA VAL A 107 5.81 -3.33 -10.57
C VAL A 107 6.45 -3.32 -9.19
N ARG A 108 6.27 -4.44 -8.46
CA ARG A 108 6.83 -4.63 -7.14
C ARG A 108 7.49 -5.99 -7.04
N LEU A 109 8.70 -6.04 -6.51
CA LEU A 109 9.45 -7.26 -6.26
C LEU A 109 9.85 -7.30 -4.80
N GLU A 110 9.49 -8.35 -4.10
CA GLU A 110 9.82 -8.57 -2.70
C GLU A 110 10.37 -9.96 -2.48
N THR A 111 11.28 -10.09 -1.51
CA THR A 111 11.82 -11.37 -1.06
C THR A 111 11.49 -11.57 0.40
N PHE A 112 11.03 -12.75 0.77
CA PHE A 112 10.71 -13.10 2.15
C PHE A 112 10.89 -14.60 2.41
N ARG A 113 11.07 -14.96 3.68
CA ARG A 113 11.08 -16.35 4.12
C ARG A 113 9.70 -16.75 4.63
N CYS A 114 9.29 -17.96 4.29
CA CYS A 114 8.05 -18.55 4.76
C CYS A 114 8.36 -19.95 5.35
N ASP A 115 7.78 -20.26 6.50
CA ASP A 115 7.92 -21.59 7.09
C ASP A 115 6.90 -22.59 6.51
N SER A 116 6.98 -23.85 6.94
CA SER A 116 6.09 -24.93 6.48
C SER A 116 4.61 -24.74 6.88
N LYS A 117 4.31 -23.77 7.75
CA LYS A 117 2.93 -23.43 8.16
C LYS A 117 2.39 -22.21 7.43
N GLY A 118 3.14 -21.62 6.51
CA GLY A 118 2.76 -20.38 5.83
C GLY A 118 3.09 -19.10 6.61
N ILE A 119 3.78 -19.20 7.75
CA ILE A 119 4.20 -18.04 8.52
C ILE A 119 5.33 -17.33 7.80
N ILE A 120 5.10 -16.07 7.45
CA ILE A 120 6.09 -15.21 6.82
C ILE A 120 7.00 -14.65 7.90
N GLN A 121 8.30 -14.97 7.79
CA GLN A 121 9.30 -14.39 8.68
C GLN A 121 9.63 -12.97 8.20
N PRO A 122 9.64 -11.97 9.09
CA PRO A 122 10.05 -10.62 8.72
C PRO A 122 11.48 -10.67 8.21
N SER A 123 11.68 -10.37 6.93
CA SER A 123 13.03 -10.07 6.43
C SER A 123 13.35 -8.64 6.81
N HIS A 124 14.62 -8.37 7.15
CA HIS A 124 15.08 -7.00 7.44
C HIS A 124 14.86 -6.03 6.26
N ASN A 125 14.56 -6.56 5.08
CA ASN A 125 14.42 -5.89 3.80
C ASN A 125 12.97 -5.75 3.32
N LEU A 126 12.00 -6.34 3.97
CA LEU A 126 10.61 -5.96 3.78
C LEU A 126 10.50 -4.54 4.32
N GLY A 127 10.41 -3.56 3.44
CA GLY A 127 10.16 -2.19 3.83
C GLY A 127 9.02 -2.22 4.86
N LYS A 128 9.19 -1.53 5.99
CA LYS A 128 8.25 -1.57 7.12
C LYS A 128 6.84 -1.45 6.54
N ILE A 129 6.12 -2.56 6.52
CA ILE A 129 4.71 -2.56 6.20
C ILE A 129 4.10 -1.61 7.21
N SER A 130 3.35 -0.62 6.76
CA SER A 130 2.68 0.29 7.68
C SER A 130 1.95 -0.54 8.72
N LEU A 131 2.29 -0.39 9.98
CA LEU A 131 1.66 -1.14 11.08
C LEU A 131 0.15 -0.82 11.20
N ASP A 132 -0.28 0.27 10.58
CA ASP A 132 -1.65 0.78 10.63
C ASP A 132 -2.53 0.34 9.44
N GLY A 133 -2.00 -0.48 8.53
CA GLY A 133 -2.70 -0.89 7.31
C GLY A 133 -2.85 -2.41 7.17
N PRO A 134 -3.81 -2.87 6.35
CA PRO A 134 -3.97 -4.28 6.04
C PRO A 134 -2.76 -4.85 5.27
N SER A 135 -2.58 -6.17 5.32
CA SER A 135 -1.50 -6.89 4.64
C SER A 135 -1.46 -6.63 3.15
N THR A 136 -0.31 -6.79 2.56
CA THR A 136 -0.09 -6.60 1.12
C THR A 136 -0.72 -7.73 0.29
N ILE A 137 -0.84 -7.52 -1.03
CA ILE A 137 -1.42 -8.50 -1.95
C ILE A 137 -0.66 -9.83 -1.89
N GLU A 138 0.65 -9.79 -1.88
CA GLU A 138 1.54 -10.96 -1.96
C GLU A 138 1.31 -11.94 -0.82
N TYR A 139 1.01 -11.45 0.37
CA TYR A 139 0.80 -12.31 1.54
C TYR A 139 -0.54 -13.05 1.52
N GLY A 140 -1.46 -12.65 0.66
CA GLY A 140 -2.73 -13.35 0.50
C GLY A 140 -2.62 -14.76 -0.09
N TYR A 141 -1.51 -15.10 -0.73
CA TYR A 141 -1.30 -16.45 -1.31
C TYR A 141 -0.92 -17.50 -0.25
N LEU A 142 -0.44 -17.07 0.90
CA LEU A 142 -0.03 -17.89 2.02
C LEU A 142 -0.98 -17.66 3.17
N VAL A 143 -1.46 -18.73 3.78
CA VAL A 143 -2.31 -18.71 4.96
C VAL A 143 -1.56 -19.38 6.08
N GLU A 144 -1.45 -18.73 7.21
CA GLU A 144 -0.92 -19.34 8.42
C GLU A 144 -1.86 -20.44 8.91
N LEU A 145 -1.39 -21.69 8.82
CA LEU A 145 -2.18 -22.88 9.12
C LEU A 145 -2.01 -23.31 10.59
N PRO A 146 -3.08 -23.80 11.24
CA PRO A 146 -2.99 -24.34 12.58
C PRO A 146 -2.19 -25.64 12.60
N LYS A 147 -1.76 -26.05 13.80
CA LYS A 147 -1.03 -27.32 14.01
C LYS A 147 -1.94 -28.55 13.92
N THR A 148 -3.24 -28.37 13.94
CA THR A 148 -4.26 -29.41 13.97
C THR A 148 -4.76 -29.77 12.58
N LYS A 149 -5.45 -30.91 12.48
CA LYS A 149 -6.19 -31.27 11.27
C LYS A 149 -7.33 -30.27 11.07
N LEU A 150 -7.61 -29.92 9.80
CA LEU A 150 -8.72 -29.04 9.47
C LEU A 150 -10.01 -29.85 9.32
N THR A 151 -11.02 -29.47 10.10
CA THR A 151 -12.38 -29.97 9.96
C THR A 151 -13.32 -28.81 9.62
N GLU A 152 -14.47 -29.09 9.05
CA GLU A 152 -15.47 -28.08 8.72
C GLU A 152 -15.92 -27.33 9.99
N ASN A 153 -16.02 -26.02 9.90
CA ASN A 153 -16.29 -25.06 10.98
C ASN A 153 -15.17 -24.90 12.03
N ASP A 154 -13.99 -25.53 11.85
CA ASP A 154 -12.84 -25.19 12.68
C ASP A 154 -12.47 -23.71 12.53
N THR A 155 -12.10 -23.10 13.65
CA THR A 155 -11.63 -21.72 13.72
C THR A 155 -10.27 -21.65 14.38
N TRP A 156 -9.44 -20.72 13.91
CA TRP A 156 -8.18 -20.39 14.57
C TRP A 156 -7.85 -18.91 14.39
N GLU A 157 -6.98 -18.42 15.22
CA GLU A 157 -6.51 -17.06 15.20
C GLU A 157 -5.06 -17.00 14.74
N THR A 158 -4.75 -15.97 13.94
CA THR A 158 -3.38 -15.63 13.60
C THR A 158 -3.11 -14.20 14.03
N ASN A 159 -1.94 -13.99 14.59
CA ASN A 159 -1.54 -12.69 15.15
C ASN A 159 -0.23 -12.25 14.52
N GLU A 160 -0.25 -11.09 13.87
CA GLU A 160 0.93 -10.38 13.40
C GLU A 160 1.21 -9.22 14.38
N ASP A 161 2.46 -9.08 14.83
CA ASP A 161 2.85 -8.04 15.79
C ASP A 161 2.34 -6.64 15.39
N GLY A 162 1.61 -6.01 16.30
CA GLY A 162 1.07 -4.67 16.12
C GLY A 162 -0.14 -4.57 15.19
N ARG A 163 -0.77 -5.70 14.83
CA ARG A 163 -2.00 -5.74 14.01
C ARG A 163 -3.17 -6.39 14.75
N PRO A 164 -4.42 -6.07 14.37
CA PRO A 164 -5.57 -6.82 14.85
C PRO A 164 -5.46 -8.31 14.52
N VAL A 165 -6.01 -9.15 15.38
CA VAL A 165 -6.07 -10.61 15.18
C VAL A 165 -6.87 -10.92 13.91
N CYS A 166 -6.40 -11.87 13.12
CA CYS A 166 -7.16 -12.43 12.00
C CYS A 166 -7.79 -13.75 12.43
N ILE A 167 -9.11 -13.85 12.30
CA ILE A 167 -9.89 -15.05 12.62
C ILE A 167 -10.17 -15.80 11.34
N TRP A 168 -9.74 -17.05 11.28
CA TRP A 168 -9.96 -17.95 10.15
C TRP A 168 -11.01 -18.99 10.48
N THR A 169 -11.81 -19.37 9.47
CA THR A 169 -12.84 -20.41 9.56
C THR A 169 -12.80 -21.31 8.34
N VAL A 170 -12.91 -22.64 8.54
CA VAL A 170 -13.03 -23.64 7.47
C VAL A 170 -14.49 -23.76 7.05
N LEU A 171 -14.80 -23.50 5.77
CA LEU A 171 -16.17 -23.63 5.23
C LEU A 171 -16.43 -24.98 4.52
N GLY A 172 -15.42 -25.85 4.42
CA GLY A 172 -15.53 -27.12 3.70
C GLY A 172 -14.65 -27.20 2.47
N THR A 173 -15.08 -27.90 1.43
CA THR A 173 -14.30 -28.08 0.19
C THR A 173 -15.09 -27.63 -1.04
N GLU A 174 -14.38 -27.07 -2.03
CA GLU A 174 -14.94 -26.60 -3.30
C GLU A 174 -13.98 -26.90 -4.45
N MET A 175 -14.53 -27.18 -5.65
CA MET A 175 -13.72 -27.41 -6.83
C MET A 175 -13.33 -26.08 -7.49
N VAL A 176 -12.02 -25.89 -7.70
CA VAL A 176 -11.47 -24.72 -8.41
C VAL A 176 -10.52 -25.24 -9.49
N GLN A 177 -10.82 -24.96 -10.75
CA GLN A 177 -10.01 -25.41 -11.91
C GLN A 177 -9.64 -26.91 -11.86
N GLY A 178 -10.60 -27.76 -11.47
CA GLY A 178 -10.36 -29.21 -11.38
C GLY A 178 -9.64 -29.68 -10.12
N VAL A 179 -9.26 -28.80 -9.21
CA VAL A 179 -8.63 -29.11 -7.93
C VAL A 179 -9.66 -29.02 -6.80
N LYS A 180 -9.77 -30.05 -5.96
CA LYS A 180 -10.61 -30.03 -4.76
C LYS A 180 -9.88 -29.26 -3.66
N CYS A 181 -10.21 -27.98 -3.52
CA CYS A 181 -9.60 -27.04 -2.57
C CYS A 181 -10.36 -26.99 -1.25
N ILE A 182 -9.68 -26.56 -0.19
CA ILE A 182 -10.30 -26.25 1.09
C ILE A 182 -10.65 -24.78 1.09
N LYS A 183 -11.92 -24.46 1.35
CA LYS A 183 -12.39 -23.08 1.41
C LYS A 183 -12.26 -22.54 2.82
N LEU A 184 -11.52 -21.44 2.95
CA LEU A 184 -11.26 -20.72 4.18
C LEU A 184 -11.80 -19.30 4.09
N ILE A 185 -12.33 -18.78 5.19
CA ILE A 185 -12.64 -17.36 5.34
C ILE A 185 -11.80 -16.79 6.46
N GLY A 186 -11.04 -15.72 6.17
CA GLY A 186 -10.29 -14.95 7.15
C GLY A 186 -10.91 -13.57 7.33
N THR A 187 -11.06 -13.12 8.56
CA THR A 187 -11.55 -11.77 8.88
C THR A 187 -10.60 -11.10 9.85
N GLN A 188 -10.18 -9.89 9.52
CA GLN A 188 -9.31 -9.04 10.33
C GLN A 188 -9.85 -7.62 10.29
N GLN A 189 -9.98 -6.97 11.45
CA GLN A 189 -10.53 -5.62 11.52
C GLN A 189 -9.99 -4.85 12.72
N THR A 190 -10.00 -3.52 12.62
CA THR A 190 -9.70 -2.66 13.75
C THR A 190 -10.79 -2.76 14.82
N GLU A 191 -10.44 -2.57 16.09
CA GLU A 191 -11.35 -2.65 17.24
C GLU A 191 -12.56 -1.71 17.10
N ASP A 192 -12.33 -0.56 16.46
CA ASP A 192 -13.32 0.49 16.24
C ASP A 192 -14.11 0.34 14.93
N TRP A 193 -14.03 -0.80 14.25
CA TRP A 193 -14.80 -1.05 13.03
C TRP A 193 -16.32 -0.91 13.23
N GLY A 194 -16.86 -1.36 14.36
CA GLY A 194 -18.28 -1.24 14.68
C GLY A 194 -18.73 0.20 14.96
N LYS A 195 -17.87 1.00 15.58
CA LYS A 195 -18.11 2.41 15.91
C LYS A 195 -16.83 3.22 15.70
N THR A 196 -16.74 3.87 14.57
CA THR A 196 -15.53 4.59 14.14
C THR A 196 -15.21 5.75 15.06
N ARG A 197 -13.97 5.88 15.46
CA ARG A 197 -13.45 7.01 16.23
C ARG A 197 -13.28 8.23 15.34
N ALA A 198 -13.24 9.41 15.97
CA ALA A 198 -13.06 10.68 15.24
C ALA A 198 -11.59 10.98 14.88
N ASP A 199 -10.64 10.30 15.53
CA ASP A 199 -9.20 10.56 15.45
C ASP A 199 -8.45 9.62 14.50
N ARG A 200 -9.07 8.52 14.03
CA ARG A 200 -8.43 7.55 13.16
C ARG A 200 -9.40 6.87 12.20
N GLN A 201 -8.86 6.32 11.12
CA GLN A 201 -9.59 5.46 10.18
C GLN A 201 -9.77 4.06 10.78
N ALA A 202 -10.92 3.46 10.51
CA ALA A 202 -11.14 2.04 10.77
C ALA A 202 -11.09 1.24 9.46
N TRP A 203 -10.61 0.00 9.52
CA TRP A 203 -10.56 -0.87 8.36
C TRP A 203 -10.96 -2.30 8.70
N LYS A 204 -11.44 -3.01 7.67
CA LYS A 204 -11.77 -4.43 7.72
C LYS A 204 -11.24 -5.13 6.48
N ARG A 205 -10.57 -6.26 6.67
CA ARG A 205 -10.17 -7.20 5.62
C ARG A 205 -10.98 -8.48 5.74
N THR A 206 -11.46 -8.96 4.60
CA THR A 206 -12.09 -10.29 4.48
C THR A 206 -11.41 -11.02 3.35
N ASP A 207 -10.88 -12.20 3.64
CA ASP A 207 -10.23 -13.10 2.70
C ASP A 207 -11.07 -14.35 2.52
N ALA A 208 -11.43 -14.69 1.26
CA ALA A 208 -11.88 -16.02 0.90
C ALA A 208 -10.77 -16.72 0.16
N VAL A 209 -10.25 -17.81 0.71
CA VAL A 209 -9.12 -18.56 0.17
C VAL A 209 -9.54 -19.97 -0.14
N TRP A 210 -9.29 -20.42 -1.35
CA TRP A 210 -9.38 -21.82 -1.75
C TRP A 210 -7.97 -22.41 -1.72
N LEU A 211 -7.66 -23.07 -0.62
CA LEU A 211 -6.33 -23.61 -0.35
C LEU A 211 -6.09 -24.90 -1.14
N HIS A 212 -5.00 -24.93 -1.92
CA HIS A 212 -4.58 -26.13 -2.64
C HIS A 212 -4.05 -27.19 -1.65
N PRO A 213 -4.65 -28.39 -1.54
CA PRO A 213 -4.35 -29.32 -0.46
C PRO A 213 -2.94 -29.92 -0.52
N GLN A 214 -2.33 -29.97 -1.70
CA GLN A 214 -0.99 -30.54 -1.88
C GLN A 214 0.11 -29.48 -1.74
N LEU A 215 -0.12 -28.25 -2.21
CA LEU A 215 0.88 -27.18 -2.20
C LEU A 215 0.81 -26.33 -0.93
N GLY A 216 -0.35 -26.28 -0.26
CA GLY A 216 -0.55 -25.44 0.91
C GLY A 216 -0.57 -23.93 0.60
N VAL A 217 -0.86 -23.57 -0.67
CA VAL A 217 -1.00 -22.18 -1.14
C VAL A 217 -2.40 -21.95 -1.66
N ALA A 218 -2.80 -20.70 -1.83
CA ALA A 218 -4.07 -20.37 -2.45
C ALA A 218 -4.10 -20.86 -3.91
N GLN A 219 -5.09 -21.69 -4.27
CA GLN A 219 -5.49 -21.94 -5.66
C GLN A 219 -6.27 -20.75 -6.21
N LYS A 220 -7.11 -20.15 -5.35
CA LYS A 220 -7.86 -18.92 -5.61
C LYS A 220 -7.91 -18.09 -4.35
N LEU A 221 -7.81 -16.77 -4.51
CA LEU A 221 -7.95 -15.80 -3.45
C LEU A 221 -8.94 -14.69 -3.87
N GLU A 222 -9.89 -14.39 -3.01
CA GLU A 222 -10.69 -13.19 -3.07
C GLU A 222 -10.49 -12.40 -1.77
N ARG A 223 -9.84 -11.22 -1.85
CA ARG A 223 -9.60 -10.35 -0.72
C ARG A 223 -10.38 -9.07 -0.88
N THR A 224 -11.13 -8.69 0.13
CA THR A 224 -11.80 -7.39 0.21
C THR A 224 -11.25 -6.61 1.39
N ILE A 225 -10.91 -5.35 1.16
CA ILE A 225 -10.49 -4.40 2.19
C ILE A 225 -11.44 -3.21 2.12
N GLU A 226 -12.06 -2.91 3.25
CA GLU A 226 -12.96 -1.78 3.41
C GLU A 226 -12.39 -0.81 4.44
N ILE A 227 -12.48 0.49 4.14
CA ILE A 227 -11.96 1.56 5.01
C ILE A 227 -13.08 2.55 5.28
N LYS A 228 -13.23 2.93 6.54
CA LYS A 228 -14.11 4.00 7.02
C LYS A 228 -13.30 5.22 7.38
N GLU A 229 -13.75 6.39 6.97
CA GLU A 229 -13.17 7.65 7.41
C GLU A 229 -13.52 7.94 8.88
N PRO A 230 -12.72 8.77 9.57
CA PRO A 230 -12.98 9.17 10.94
C PRO A 230 -14.41 9.70 11.12
N ALA A 231 -15.10 9.27 12.16
CA ALA A 231 -16.48 9.60 12.49
C ALA A 231 -17.55 9.18 11.45
N HIS A 232 -17.22 8.34 10.46
CA HIS A 232 -18.17 7.80 9.49
C HIS A 232 -18.43 6.31 9.74
N ASN A 233 -19.68 5.89 9.71
CA ASN A 233 -20.07 4.51 9.95
C ASN A 233 -20.06 3.64 8.68
N GLU A 234 -20.18 4.25 7.50
CA GLU A 234 -20.17 3.55 6.23
C GLU A 234 -18.77 3.54 5.61
N PRO A 235 -18.36 2.44 4.95
CA PRO A 235 -17.12 2.40 4.22
C PRO A 235 -17.10 3.44 3.08
N SER A 236 -16.09 4.30 3.10
CA SER A 236 -15.85 5.29 2.04
C SER A 236 -14.97 4.72 0.92
N GLN A 237 -14.27 3.62 1.20
CA GLN A 237 -13.31 3.00 0.28
C GLN A 237 -13.42 1.49 0.35
N LYS A 238 -13.30 0.85 -0.82
CA LYS A 238 -13.29 -0.61 -0.96
C LYS A 238 -12.29 -1.03 -2.02
N SER A 239 -11.42 -1.96 -1.66
CA SER A 239 -10.51 -2.63 -2.58
C SER A 239 -10.85 -4.10 -2.66
N THR A 240 -10.85 -4.68 -3.85
CA THR A 240 -11.11 -6.10 -4.05
C THR A 240 -10.04 -6.70 -4.96
N LEU A 241 -9.35 -7.71 -4.47
CA LEU A 241 -8.40 -8.53 -5.22
C LEU A 241 -9.04 -9.90 -5.49
N ARG A 242 -9.00 -10.35 -6.74
CA ARG A 242 -9.39 -11.70 -7.15
C ARG A 242 -8.29 -12.27 -8.02
N VAL A 243 -7.63 -13.32 -7.56
CA VAL A 243 -6.56 -14.00 -8.29
C VAL A 243 -6.72 -15.50 -8.21
N GLU A 244 -6.24 -16.17 -9.25
CA GLU A 244 -6.20 -17.63 -9.35
C GLU A 244 -4.80 -18.09 -9.74
N LEU A 245 -4.38 -19.23 -9.22
CA LEU A 245 -3.12 -19.90 -9.60
C LEU A 245 -3.32 -20.46 -11.01
N GLU A 246 -2.70 -19.83 -12.01
CA GLU A 246 -2.81 -20.25 -13.41
C GLU A 246 -1.87 -21.40 -13.72
N THR A 247 -0.65 -21.33 -13.18
CA THR A 247 0.36 -22.36 -13.46
C THR A 247 1.39 -22.45 -12.35
N SER A 248 1.96 -23.63 -12.22
CA SER A 248 3.10 -23.92 -11.36
C SER A 248 4.20 -24.53 -12.23
N LEU A 249 5.32 -23.84 -12.38
CA LEU A 249 6.43 -24.22 -13.24
C LEU A 249 7.68 -24.49 -12.42
N VAL A 250 8.50 -25.44 -12.85
CA VAL A 250 9.83 -25.70 -12.28
C VAL A 250 10.87 -25.34 -13.31
N TYR A 251 11.71 -24.36 -13.03
CA TYR A 251 12.77 -23.93 -13.93
C TYR A 251 13.92 -24.94 -13.94
N PRO A 252 14.43 -25.35 -15.12
CA PRO A 252 15.63 -26.15 -15.20
C PRO A 252 16.89 -25.34 -14.85
N GLY A 253 17.94 -26.04 -14.41
CA GLY A 253 19.16 -25.52 -13.80
C GLY A 253 19.65 -24.15 -14.22
N GLN A 254 20.08 -23.97 -15.49
CA GLN A 254 20.63 -22.67 -15.94
C GLN A 254 19.59 -21.55 -15.95
N LEU A 255 18.37 -21.81 -16.41
CA LEU A 255 17.30 -20.82 -16.42
C LEU A 255 16.94 -20.34 -15.00
N PHE A 256 16.96 -21.25 -14.04
CA PHE A 256 16.76 -20.90 -12.63
C PHE A 256 17.87 -19.96 -12.13
N GLN A 257 19.15 -20.27 -12.43
CA GLN A 257 20.27 -19.41 -12.03
C GLN A 257 20.18 -18.02 -12.65
N ASP A 258 19.73 -17.92 -13.89
CA ASP A 258 19.54 -16.64 -14.55
C ASP A 258 18.41 -15.82 -13.86
N ARG A 259 17.27 -16.47 -13.52
CA ARG A 259 16.19 -15.82 -12.75
C ARG A 259 16.68 -15.36 -11.38
N LYS A 260 17.45 -16.20 -10.67
CA LYS A 260 18.02 -15.86 -9.35
C LYS A 260 18.92 -14.63 -9.43
N LYS A 261 19.78 -14.53 -10.45
CA LYS A 261 20.64 -13.35 -10.69
C LYS A 261 19.83 -12.10 -10.98
N GLU A 262 18.80 -12.18 -11.81
CA GLU A 262 17.93 -11.06 -12.13
C GLU A 262 17.20 -10.51 -10.90
N ILE A 263 16.66 -11.42 -10.08
CA ILE A 263 16.00 -11.08 -8.82
C ILE A 263 16.97 -10.42 -7.85
N GLN A 264 18.18 -10.98 -7.70
CA GLN A 264 19.20 -10.40 -6.83
C GLN A 264 19.57 -8.98 -7.27
N LEU A 265 19.76 -8.75 -8.56
CA LEU A 265 20.01 -7.42 -9.12
C LEU A 265 18.87 -6.47 -8.84
N ALA A 266 17.62 -6.87 -9.11
CA ALA A 266 16.45 -6.05 -8.88
C ALA A 266 16.29 -5.69 -7.39
N THR A 267 16.56 -6.66 -6.49
CA THR A 267 16.50 -6.44 -5.04
C THR A 267 17.57 -5.44 -4.59
N ASN A 268 18.83 -5.62 -5.01
CA ASN A 268 19.93 -4.72 -4.66
C ASN A 268 19.66 -3.28 -5.15
N TYR A 269 19.13 -3.12 -6.36
CA TYR A 269 18.76 -1.79 -6.88
C TYR A 269 17.62 -1.16 -6.11
N ARG A 270 16.60 -1.94 -5.74
CA ARG A 270 15.49 -1.45 -4.93
C ARG A 270 15.97 -0.97 -3.56
N GLU A 271 16.83 -1.75 -2.90
CA GLU A 271 17.40 -1.37 -1.61
C GLU A 271 18.21 -0.08 -1.69
N SER A 272 19.06 0.04 -2.71
CA SER A 272 19.79 1.28 -2.96
C SER A 272 18.86 2.45 -3.25
N ALA A 273 17.82 2.23 -4.07
CA ALA A 273 16.83 3.24 -4.39
C ALA A 273 16.07 3.70 -3.14
N ASN A 274 15.62 2.76 -2.29
CA ASN A 274 14.93 3.08 -1.05
C ASN A 274 15.81 3.85 -0.08
N SER A 275 17.10 3.49 0.04
CA SER A 275 18.06 4.20 0.86
C SER A 275 18.25 5.65 0.38
N TYR A 276 18.42 5.86 -0.93
CA TYR A 276 18.66 7.19 -1.50
C TYR A 276 17.40 8.06 -1.47
N THR A 277 16.21 7.49 -1.61
CA THR A 277 14.96 8.24 -1.58
C THR A 277 14.53 8.69 -0.18
N GLN A 278 15.14 8.16 0.88
CA GLN A 278 14.91 8.65 2.24
C GLN A 278 15.39 10.10 2.45
N ASP A 279 16.44 10.50 1.74
CA ASP A 279 16.98 11.86 1.74
C ASP A 279 17.55 12.16 0.34
N ILE A 280 16.67 12.44 -0.62
CA ILE A 280 17.03 12.61 -2.02
C ILE A 280 17.97 13.81 -2.24
N GLY A 281 17.82 14.84 -1.43
CA GLY A 281 18.68 16.03 -1.51
C GLY A 281 20.15 15.68 -1.29
N LYS A 282 20.41 14.85 -0.28
CA LYS A 282 21.76 14.36 0.04
C LYS A 282 22.29 13.38 -1.00
N TYR A 283 21.43 12.50 -1.54
CA TYR A 283 21.83 11.37 -2.38
C TYR A 283 21.54 11.56 -3.87
N THR A 284 21.23 12.79 -4.33
CA THR A 284 20.96 13.07 -5.76
C THR A 284 22.06 12.57 -6.72
N PRO A 285 23.38 12.80 -6.47
CA PRO A 285 24.43 12.29 -7.35
C PRO A 285 24.47 10.76 -7.41
N GLN A 286 24.29 10.09 -6.26
CA GLN A 286 24.26 8.63 -6.15
C GLN A 286 23.04 8.07 -6.87
N THR A 287 21.88 8.72 -6.75
CA THR A 287 20.65 8.34 -7.46
C THR A 287 20.82 8.45 -8.96
N LYS A 288 21.42 9.55 -9.47
CA LYS A 288 21.75 9.71 -10.90
C LYS A 288 22.73 8.65 -11.40
N ALA A 289 23.71 8.27 -10.58
CA ALA A 289 24.67 7.21 -10.91
C ALA A 289 23.98 5.83 -10.95
N LEU A 290 23.12 5.53 -9.98
CA LEU A 290 22.33 4.30 -9.92
C LEU A 290 21.45 4.15 -11.17
N ILE A 291 20.73 5.20 -11.58
CA ILE A 291 19.90 5.19 -12.79
C ILE A 291 20.73 4.82 -14.02
N ARG A 292 21.91 5.42 -14.20
CA ARG A 292 22.79 5.10 -15.33
C ARG A 292 23.22 3.63 -15.31
N GLN A 293 23.67 3.14 -14.15
CA GLN A 293 24.10 1.75 -13.98
C GLN A 293 22.97 0.78 -14.31
N VAL A 294 21.75 1.01 -13.79
CA VAL A 294 20.60 0.15 -14.04
C VAL A 294 20.20 0.14 -15.50
N LYS A 295 20.22 1.29 -16.20
CA LYS A 295 19.95 1.36 -17.63
C LYS A 295 20.93 0.51 -18.44
N THR A 296 22.22 0.71 -18.23
CA THR A 296 23.26 -0.06 -18.95
C THR A 296 23.10 -1.56 -18.71
N GLN A 297 22.84 -2.00 -17.47
CA GLN A 297 22.67 -3.41 -17.19
C GLN A 297 21.36 -3.98 -17.76
N SER A 298 20.28 -3.22 -17.77
CA SER A 298 19.01 -3.67 -18.34
C SER A 298 19.06 -3.86 -19.85
N GLU A 299 19.95 -3.17 -20.56
CA GLU A 299 20.13 -3.31 -22.01
C GLU A 299 20.74 -4.66 -22.40
N ILE A 300 21.60 -5.23 -21.55
CA ILE A 300 22.27 -6.51 -21.80
C ILE A 300 21.52 -7.73 -21.25
N MET A 301 20.46 -7.50 -20.46
CA MET A 301 19.66 -8.59 -19.91
C MET A 301 18.65 -9.12 -20.93
N SER A 302 18.35 -10.42 -20.85
CA SER A 302 17.24 -11.02 -21.60
C SER A 302 15.89 -10.39 -21.20
N GLN A 303 14.92 -10.40 -22.12
CA GLN A 303 13.57 -9.90 -21.83
C GLN A 303 12.86 -10.86 -20.89
N THR A 304 12.64 -10.43 -19.65
CA THR A 304 11.98 -11.22 -18.62
C THR A 304 11.12 -10.31 -17.75
N PRO A 305 10.12 -10.84 -17.04
CA PRO A 305 9.33 -10.04 -16.10
C PRO A 305 10.18 -9.37 -15.00
N TYR A 306 11.28 -10.00 -14.58
CA TYR A 306 12.18 -9.46 -13.56
C TYR A 306 13.02 -8.29 -14.09
N ARG A 307 13.39 -8.31 -15.39
CA ARG A 307 13.99 -7.15 -16.07
C ARG A 307 13.03 -5.94 -16.05
N ASP A 308 11.75 -6.19 -16.26
CA ASP A 308 10.73 -5.14 -16.20
C ASP A 308 10.66 -4.48 -14.80
N ALA A 309 10.85 -5.25 -13.72
CA ALA A 309 10.96 -4.72 -12.36
C ALA A 309 12.16 -3.76 -12.22
N ILE A 310 13.30 -4.11 -12.81
CA ILE A 310 14.51 -3.25 -12.82
C ILE A 310 14.23 -1.95 -13.57
N ILE A 311 13.63 -2.03 -14.76
CA ILE A 311 13.29 -0.86 -15.58
C ILE A 311 12.31 0.05 -14.84
N GLN A 312 11.32 -0.50 -14.17
CA GLN A 312 10.35 0.29 -13.39
C GLN A 312 11.01 1.00 -12.20
N THR A 313 11.96 0.36 -11.53
CA THR A 313 12.76 1.03 -10.49
C THR A 313 13.48 2.26 -11.04
N THR A 314 14.04 2.16 -12.24
CA THR A 314 14.71 3.28 -12.92
C THR A 314 13.73 4.42 -13.22
N LYS A 315 12.57 4.11 -13.82
CA LYS A 315 11.54 5.12 -14.11
C LYS A 315 11.06 5.80 -12.84
N ARG A 316 10.85 5.04 -11.78
CA ARG A 316 10.45 5.58 -10.48
C ARG A 316 11.48 6.58 -9.95
N LEU A 317 12.76 6.24 -9.97
CA LEU A 317 13.83 7.15 -9.54
C LEU A 317 13.92 8.40 -10.40
N GLU A 318 13.75 8.28 -11.73
CA GLU A 318 13.71 9.43 -12.63
C GLU A 318 12.54 10.37 -12.31
N ASN A 319 11.36 9.81 -12.07
CA ASN A 319 10.17 10.59 -11.70
C ASN A 319 10.35 11.30 -10.36
N ILE A 320 10.92 10.60 -9.37
CA ILE A 320 11.26 11.17 -8.07
C ILE A 320 12.23 12.37 -8.25
N LEU A 321 13.27 12.22 -9.06
CA LEU A 321 14.21 13.33 -9.33
C LEU A 321 13.59 14.51 -10.07
N LYS A 322 12.53 14.27 -10.86
CA LYS A 322 11.75 15.34 -11.54
C LYS A 322 10.69 15.96 -10.64
N GLY A 323 10.53 15.46 -9.40
CA GLY A 323 9.46 15.87 -8.50
C GLY A 323 8.09 15.34 -8.91
N ASP A 324 8.02 14.42 -9.88
CA ASP A 324 6.78 13.78 -10.30
C ASP A 324 6.55 12.52 -9.46
N SER A 325 5.73 12.67 -8.42
CA SER A 325 5.30 11.55 -7.55
C SER A 325 4.05 10.84 -8.07
N SER A 326 3.56 11.18 -9.27
CA SER A 326 2.29 10.66 -9.80
C SER A 326 2.28 9.16 -10.07
N GLU A 327 3.45 8.54 -10.17
CA GLU A 327 3.64 7.09 -10.23
C GLU A 327 4.06 6.48 -8.88
N SER A 328 3.87 7.22 -7.78
CA SER A 328 4.07 6.64 -6.46
C SER A 328 3.23 5.38 -6.39
N VAL A 329 3.96 4.28 -6.42
CA VAL A 329 3.54 2.94 -6.05
C VAL A 329 2.05 2.90 -5.77
N ILE A 330 1.27 2.30 -6.65
CA ILE A 330 -0.04 1.83 -6.27
C ILE A 330 0.21 0.90 -5.09
N MET A 331 0.30 1.50 -3.90
CA MET A 331 0.17 0.77 -2.66
C MET A 331 -1.28 0.30 -2.66
N PRO A 332 -1.55 -0.98 -2.81
CA PRO A 332 -2.92 -1.46 -3.02
C PRO A 332 -3.85 -1.24 -1.83
N VAL A 333 -3.48 -0.38 -0.90
CA VAL A 333 -4.11 -0.34 0.41
C VAL A 333 -4.60 1.04 0.84
N SER A 334 -4.28 2.10 0.11
CA SER A 334 -4.75 3.43 0.51
C SER A 334 -5.35 4.18 -0.66
N ALA A 335 -6.66 4.31 -0.65
CA ALA A 335 -7.36 5.21 -1.57
C ALA A 335 -7.02 6.69 -1.32
N THR A 336 -6.38 7.02 -0.20
CA THR A 336 -5.78 8.34 0.04
C THR A 336 -4.59 8.62 -0.87
N SER A 337 -3.91 7.59 -1.41
CA SER A 337 -2.85 7.75 -2.40
C SER A 337 -3.31 8.28 -3.77
N LEU A 338 -4.62 8.42 -3.98
CA LEU A 338 -5.21 8.78 -5.26
C LEU A 338 -5.39 10.28 -5.47
N GLN A 339 -5.26 11.06 -4.41
CA GLN A 339 -5.19 12.52 -4.48
C GLN A 339 -3.76 13.00 -4.22
N THR A 340 -2.81 12.53 -5.00
CA THR A 340 -1.47 13.13 -4.93
C THR A 340 -1.48 14.51 -5.55
N ALA A 341 -0.78 15.43 -4.91
CA ALA A 341 -0.56 16.77 -5.46
C ALA A 341 0.14 16.66 -6.82
N ARG A 342 -0.54 17.02 -7.91
CA ARG A 342 -0.04 16.91 -9.29
C ARG A 342 0.12 18.29 -9.91
N LEU A 343 1.17 18.44 -10.70
CA LEU A 343 1.41 19.67 -11.46
C LEU A 343 0.20 19.99 -12.36
N GLY A 344 -0.27 21.23 -12.31
CA GLY A 344 -1.43 21.72 -13.07
C GLY A 344 -2.80 21.39 -12.46
N TYR A 345 -2.87 20.66 -11.35
CA TYR A 345 -4.12 20.32 -10.66
C TYR A 345 -4.21 21.01 -9.30
N LYS A 346 -5.44 21.17 -8.79
CA LYS A 346 -5.68 21.71 -7.45
C LYS A 346 -5.05 20.78 -6.41
N ALA A 347 -4.27 21.34 -5.48
CA ALA A 347 -3.68 20.59 -4.38
C ALA A 347 -4.77 19.99 -3.48
N PRO A 348 -4.56 18.77 -2.92
CA PRO A 348 -5.46 18.19 -1.95
C PRO A 348 -5.66 19.12 -0.75
N ASP A 349 -6.92 19.42 -0.36
CA ASP A 349 -7.19 20.22 0.83
C ASP A 349 -6.80 19.45 2.09
N PHE A 350 -6.32 20.15 3.09
CA PHE A 350 -5.99 19.59 4.39
C PHE A 350 -6.37 20.53 5.54
N ILE A 351 -6.51 19.96 6.72
CA ILE A 351 -6.48 20.68 8.00
C ILE A 351 -5.32 20.07 8.78
N ALA A 352 -4.33 20.89 9.15
CA ALA A 352 -3.16 20.47 9.89
C ALA A 352 -2.94 21.36 11.11
N GLN A 353 -2.50 20.75 12.21
CA GLN A 353 -2.21 21.46 13.44
C GLN A 353 -0.89 22.23 13.33
N ASN A 354 -0.89 23.48 13.75
CA ASN A 354 0.32 24.26 13.91
C ASN A 354 1.11 23.76 15.13
N MET A 355 2.31 23.27 14.89
CA MET A 355 3.16 22.67 15.94
C MET A 355 3.80 23.70 16.88
N LEU A 356 3.76 24.99 16.51
CA LEU A 356 4.30 26.09 17.31
C LEU A 356 3.20 26.83 18.12
N LYS A 357 1.94 26.72 17.65
CA LYS A 357 0.77 27.37 18.26
C LYS A 357 -0.38 26.37 18.35
N GLN A 358 -1.30 26.58 19.29
CA GLN A 358 -2.50 25.73 19.42
C GLN A 358 -3.62 26.14 18.44
N GLU A 359 -3.32 26.17 17.17
CA GLU A 359 -4.27 26.50 16.10
C GLU A 359 -4.17 25.51 14.93
N SER A 360 -5.25 25.33 14.20
CA SER A 360 -5.28 24.52 12.99
C SER A 360 -5.36 25.39 11.75
N VAL A 361 -4.57 25.06 10.74
CA VAL A 361 -4.55 25.74 9.45
C VAL A 361 -5.25 24.86 8.42
N ARG A 362 -6.19 25.44 7.66
CA ARG A 362 -6.81 24.77 6.51
C ARG A 362 -6.31 25.39 5.22
N LEU A 363 -5.82 24.56 4.29
CA LEU A 363 -5.24 25.01 3.03
C LEU A 363 -6.23 25.89 2.22
N ALA A 364 -7.48 25.45 2.09
CA ALA A 364 -8.50 26.20 1.34
C ALA A 364 -8.80 27.62 1.88
N ARG A 365 -8.40 27.94 3.11
CA ARG A 365 -8.55 29.31 3.68
C ARG A 365 -7.39 30.24 3.33
N LEU A 366 -6.34 29.70 2.72
CA LEU A 366 -5.15 30.45 2.33
C LEU A 366 -5.16 30.83 0.84
N GLU A 367 -6.24 30.51 0.12
CA GLU A 367 -6.42 30.93 -1.28
C GLU A 367 -6.41 32.47 -1.38
N GLY A 368 -5.92 32.98 -2.52
CA GLY A 368 -5.73 34.41 -2.77
C GLY A 368 -4.28 34.88 -2.74
N LYS A 369 -3.35 34.02 -2.28
CA LYS A 369 -1.88 34.19 -2.38
C LYS A 369 -1.26 32.90 -2.85
N SER A 370 -0.09 32.99 -3.48
CA SER A 370 0.71 31.82 -3.74
C SER A 370 1.13 31.14 -2.43
N ILE A 371 1.19 29.82 -2.39
CA ILE A 371 1.52 29.06 -1.17
C ILE A 371 2.75 28.19 -1.43
N LEU A 372 3.78 28.34 -0.61
CA LEU A 372 4.97 27.49 -0.64
C LEU A 372 4.89 26.46 0.49
N LEU A 373 4.65 25.20 0.14
CA LEU A 373 4.63 24.07 1.06
C LEU A 373 6.02 23.42 1.09
N VAL A 374 6.65 23.37 2.26
CA VAL A 374 7.99 22.81 2.46
C VAL A 374 7.89 21.58 3.37
N PHE A 375 7.78 20.39 2.79
CA PHE A 375 7.81 19.13 3.55
C PHE A 375 9.25 18.76 3.88
N TYR A 376 9.53 18.60 5.17
CA TYR A 376 10.87 18.34 5.64
C TYR A 376 10.90 17.41 6.84
N ASN A 377 12.03 16.74 7.04
CA ASN A 377 12.29 15.93 8.22
C ASN A 377 13.14 16.74 9.21
N PRO A 378 12.63 17.10 10.39
CA PRO A 378 13.40 17.87 11.40
C PRO A 378 14.73 17.25 11.81
N LYS A 379 14.90 15.95 11.64
CA LYS A 379 16.14 15.23 11.97
C LYS A 379 17.16 15.21 10.82
N SER A 380 16.78 15.72 9.63
CA SER A 380 17.70 15.78 8.48
C SER A 380 18.67 16.98 8.62
N PRO A 381 19.97 16.79 8.35
CA PRO A 381 20.91 17.91 8.32
C PRO A 381 20.55 19.03 7.33
N LEU A 382 19.84 18.69 6.25
CA LEU A 382 19.40 19.65 5.23
C LEU A 382 18.25 20.54 5.70
N SER A 383 17.53 20.17 6.77
CA SER A 383 16.35 20.91 7.21
C SER A 383 16.65 22.37 7.56
N THR A 384 17.82 22.65 8.15
CA THR A 384 18.23 24.00 8.51
C THR A 384 18.36 24.89 7.28
N GLU A 385 19.08 24.42 6.25
CA GLU A 385 19.29 25.17 5.01
C GLU A 385 17.97 25.46 4.28
N ILE A 386 17.08 24.46 4.22
CA ILE A 386 15.76 24.58 3.58
C ILE A 386 14.87 25.55 4.32
N LEU A 387 14.84 25.49 5.64
CA LEU A 387 14.03 26.38 6.47
C LEU A 387 14.56 27.81 6.43
N ASP A 388 15.87 28.01 6.34
CA ASP A 388 16.47 29.35 6.16
C ASP A 388 16.12 29.95 4.79
N PHE A 389 16.11 29.14 3.73
CA PHE A 389 15.60 29.55 2.41
C PHE A 389 14.11 29.94 2.50
N ALA A 390 13.29 29.07 3.09
CA ALA A 390 11.86 29.30 3.26
C ALA A 390 11.58 30.58 4.08
N ARG A 391 12.37 30.83 5.13
CA ARG A 391 12.33 32.06 5.91
C ARG A 391 12.65 33.29 5.08
N THR A 392 13.65 33.21 4.23
CA THR A 392 14.03 34.27 3.31
C THR A 392 12.94 34.56 2.28
N MET A 393 12.29 33.50 1.75
CA MET A 393 11.15 33.63 0.85
C MET A 393 9.96 34.33 1.53
N GLN A 394 9.66 34.00 2.78
CA GLN A 394 8.60 34.68 3.55
C GLN A 394 8.93 36.16 3.82
N ILE A 395 10.19 36.50 4.06
CA ILE A 395 10.62 37.89 4.25
C ILE A 395 10.48 38.70 2.94
N ASN A 396 10.97 38.14 1.83
CA ASN A 396 11.06 38.86 0.56
C ASN A 396 9.73 38.94 -0.19
N HIS A 397 8.83 37.96 0.02
CA HIS A 397 7.61 37.81 -0.77
C HIS A 397 6.34 37.60 0.08
N GLY A 398 6.37 37.89 1.40
CA GLY A 398 5.26 37.62 2.32
C GLY A 398 3.92 38.30 1.97
N ASP A 399 3.94 39.35 1.17
CA ASP A 399 2.73 39.98 0.66
C ASP A 399 2.02 39.16 -0.42
N SER A 400 2.78 38.41 -1.23
CA SER A 400 2.31 37.59 -2.36
C SER A 400 2.40 36.08 -2.10
N VAL A 401 3.18 35.66 -1.12
CA VAL A 401 3.44 34.25 -0.81
C VAL A 401 3.22 33.94 0.65
N THR A 402 2.48 32.87 0.94
CA THR A 402 2.38 32.26 2.27
C THR A 402 3.29 31.04 2.32
N VAL A 403 4.27 31.04 3.22
CA VAL A 403 5.15 29.87 3.43
C VAL A 403 4.61 29.01 4.57
N LEU A 404 4.58 27.69 4.36
CA LEU A 404 4.21 26.69 5.37
C LEU A 404 5.30 25.62 5.46
N GLY A 405 5.90 25.47 6.63
CA GLY A 405 6.73 24.33 6.95
C GLY A 405 5.83 23.13 7.30
N MET A 406 6.10 21.98 6.71
CA MET A 406 5.31 20.73 6.88
C MET A 406 6.22 19.67 7.48
N SER A 407 6.22 19.53 8.82
CA SER A 407 7.01 18.47 9.46
C SER A 407 6.45 17.10 9.15
N VAL A 408 7.29 16.17 8.65
CA VAL A 408 6.89 14.77 8.42
C VAL A 408 7.01 13.90 9.66
N ILE A 409 7.43 14.48 10.79
CA ILE A 409 7.52 13.82 12.10
C ILE A 409 6.59 14.55 13.05
N ASP A 410 5.79 13.80 13.79
CA ASP A 410 4.90 14.29 14.84
C ASP A 410 5.65 14.36 16.18
N ASP A 411 6.57 15.33 16.27
CA ASP A 411 7.38 15.60 17.49
C ASP A 411 7.50 17.11 17.69
N ASN A 412 6.61 17.64 18.52
CA ASN A 412 6.52 19.06 18.79
C ASN A 412 7.79 19.65 19.42
N GLU A 413 8.49 18.87 20.26
CA GLU A 413 9.68 19.34 20.95
C GLU A 413 10.86 19.57 20.00
N ILE A 414 11.06 18.63 19.08
CA ILE A 414 12.11 18.76 18.06
C ILE A 414 11.79 19.93 17.12
N VAL A 415 10.53 20.05 16.68
CA VAL A 415 10.10 21.12 15.78
C VAL A 415 10.24 22.48 16.44
N LYS A 416 9.84 22.64 17.72
CA LYS A 416 9.99 23.91 18.47
C LYS A 416 11.45 24.32 18.60
N LYS A 417 12.31 23.41 19.04
CA LYS A 417 13.76 23.68 19.16
C LYS A 417 14.37 24.14 17.84
N GLN A 418 13.98 23.48 16.74
CA GLN A 418 14.45 23.86 15.41
C GLN A 418 13.90 25.22 14.96
N ALA A 419 12.61 25.47 15.17
CA ALA A 419 11.97 26.74 14.82
C ALA A 419 12.60 27.93 15.56
N GLU A 420 12.93 27.76 16.85
CA GLU A 420 13.64 28.75 17.66
C GLU A 420 15.07 28.97 17.15
N ALA A 421 15.82 27.89 16.90
CA ALA A 421 17.18 27.97 16.39
C ALA A 421 17.27 28.64 15.02
N SER A 422 16.35 28.35 14.09
CA SER A 422 16.28 28.95 12.75
C SER A 422 15.48 30.27 12.73
N LYS A 423 14.96 30.75 13.86
CA LYS A 423 14.15 31.97 13.97
C LYS A 423 13.06 32.05 12.90
N LEU A 424 12.25 30.99 12.79
CA LEU A 424 11.23 30.89 11.75
C LEU A 424 10.15 31.96 11.92
N ASN A 425 9.74 32.58 10.81
CA ASN A 425 8.73 33.63 10.72
C ASN A 425 7.45 33.19 10.01
N PHE A 426 7.26 31.88 9.86
CA PHE A 426 6.11 31.24 9.25
C PHE A 426 5.60 30.05 10.09
N ALA A 427 4.39 29.56 9.78
CA ALA A 427 3.80 28.45 10.50
C ALA A 427 4.46 27.10 10.15
N VAL A 428 4.70 26.27 11.16
CA VAL A 428 5.11 24.88 10.97
C VAL A 428 3.96 23.99 11.37
N LEU A 429 3.48 23.20 10.41
CA LEU A 429 2.32 22.32 10.54
C LEU A 429 2.74 20.85 10.64
N ASN A 430 1.89 20.05 11.29
CA ASN A 430 2.04 18.60 11.30
C ASN A 430 1.67 18.03 9.93
N GLY A 431 2.67 17.69 9.13
CA GLY A 431 2.53 17.09 7.81
C GLY A 431 2.61 15.55 7.80
N SER A 432 2.76 14.89 8.95
CA SER A 432 2.95 13.44 9.04
C SER A 432 1.78 12.65 8.43
N GLY A 433 0.55 13.13 8.61
CA GLY A 433 -0.66 12.56 8.04
C GLY A 433 -0.88 12.83 6.54
N LEU A 434 -0.06 13.70 5.92
CA LEU A 434 -0.24 14.14 4.53
C LEU A 434 0.66 13.36 3.54
N ARG A 435 1.39 12.36 4.01
CA ARG A 435 2.33 11.61 3.16
C ARG A 435 1.69 11.06 1.90
N SER A 436 0.54 10.44 2.04
CA SER A 436 -0.18 9.83 0.90
C SER A 436 -0.77 10.89 -0.04
N SER A 437 -1.44 11.91 0.51
CA SER A 437 -2.11 12.97 -0.27
C SER A 437 -1.15 13.83 -1.07
N TYR A 438 0.08 13.99 -0.58
CA TYR A 438 1.11 14.81 -1.22
C TYR A 438 2.24 13.96 -1.83
N GLY A 439 2.11 12.64 -1.83
CA GLY A 439 3.08 11.72 -2.42
C GLY A 439 4.48 11.89 -1.81
N LEU A 440 4.57 11.91 -0.48
CA LEU A 440 5.84 12.12 0.22
C LEU A 440 6.60 10.80 0.35
N GLU A 441 7.29 10.41 -0.70
CA GLU A 441 8.17 9.23 -0.68
C GLU A 441 9.50 9.51 0.01
N SER A 442 9.97 10.76 -0.09
CA SER A 442 11.19 11.24 0.55
C SER A 442 11.09 12.72 0.89
N THR A 443 12.04 13.22 1.67
CA THR A 443 12.18 14.63 2.03
C THR A 443 13.58 15.13 1.68
N PRO A 444 13.73 16.42 1.36
CA PRO A 444 12.69 17.44 1.30
C PRO A 444 11.84 17.34 0.03
N LYS A 445 10.57 17.74 0.15
CA LYS A 445 9.67 17.94 -0.97
C LYS A 445 9.07 19.33 -0.89
N ILE A 446 9.08 20.07 -2.00
CA ILE A 446 8.65 21.45 -2.07
C ILE A 446 7.60 21.59 -3.15
N LEU A 447 6.46 22.17 -2.78
CA LEU A 447 5.39 22.50 -3.73
C LEU A 447 5.12 23.98 -3.70
N LEU A 448 4.97 24.58 -4.89
CA LEU A 448 4.45 25.93 -5.05
C LEU A 448 3.03 25.85 -5.63
N LEU A 449 2.09 26.44 -4.93
CA LEU A 449 0.71 26.58 -5.38
C LEU A 449 0.47 28.04 -5.80
N ASP A 450 -0.36 28.23 -6.82
CA ASP A 450 -0.83 29.57 -7.17
C ASP A 450 -1.97 30.05 -6.23
N ALA A 451 -2.45 31.26 -6.42
CA ALA A 451 -3.52 31.85 -5.64
C ALA A 451 -4.85 31.06 -5.66
N LYS A 452 -5.04 30.16 -6.64
CA LYS A 452 -6.20 29.27 -6.76
C LYS A 452 -5.95 27.88 -6.15
N GLY A 453 -4.77 27.66 -5.56
CA GLY A 453 -4.36 26.39 -4.97
C GLY A 453 -3.95 25.32 -6.00
N ILE A 454 -3.63 25.72 -7.24
CA ILE A 454 -3.15 24.82 -8.29
C ILE A 454 -1.64 24.61 -8.14
N VAL A 455 -1.16 23.38 -8.19
CA VAL A 455 0.25 23.04 -8.10
C VAL A 455 0.97 23.56 -9.35
N ARG A 456 1.90 24.49 -9.19
CA ARG A 456 2.73 25.07 -10.26
C ARG A 456 4.14 24.52 -10.26
N LEU A 457 4.62 24.08 -9.09
CA LEU A 457 5.94 23.47 -8.96
C LEU A 457 5.84 22.30 -7.97
N ASN A 458 6.56 21.22 -8.25
CA ASN A 458 6.65 20.04 -7.40
C ASN A 458 8.09 19.50 -7.49
N CYS A 459 8.94 19.92 -6.55
CA CYS A 459 10.35 19.55 -6.48
C CYS A 459 10.60 18.51 -5.39
N LEU A 460 11.47 17.56 -5.69
CA LEU A 460 12.00 16.62 -4.72
C LEU A 460 13.51 16.80 -4.63
N GLY A 461 14.01 16.87 -3.39
CA GLY A 461 15.41 17.16 -3.14
C GLY A 461 15.70 18.65 -2.96
N TRP A 462 16.94 18.95 -2.64
CA TRP A 462 17.41 20.30 -2.35
C TRP A 462 18.75 20.58 -3.01
N GLY A 463 18.91 21.80 -3.56
CA GLY A 463 20.13 22.25 -4.19
C GLY A 463 19.91 23.58 -4.93
N GLN A 464 20.98 24.10 -5.56
CA GLN A 464 20.91 25.37 -6.28
C GLN A 464 19.91 25.36 -7.44
N GLU A 465 19.76 24.21 -8.13
CA GLU A 465 18.78 24.04 -9.20
C GLU A 465 17.35 24.19 -8.64
N THR A 466 17.04 23.52 -7.50
CA THR A 466 15.74 23.62 -6.85
C THR A 466 15.42 25.06 -6.43
N GLN A 467 16.38 25.77 -5.85
CA GLN A 467 16.21 27.17 -5.47
C GLN A 467 15.93 28.07 -6.69
N SER A 468 16.65 27.84 -7.79
CA SER A 468 16.46 28.59 -9.04
C SER A 468 15.09 28.32 -9.67
N GLU A 469 14.62 27.08 -9.65
CA GLU A 469 13.29 26.69 -10.15
C GLU A 469 12.18 27.36 -9.34
N ILE A 470 12.28 27.32 -7.99
CA ILE A 470 11.29 27.96 -7.10
C ILE A 470 11.23 29.46 -7.39
N ASN A 471 12.37 30.15 -7.45
CA ASN A 471 12.43 31.58 -7.73
C ASN A 471 11.86 31.94 -9.09
N SER A 472 12.16 31.13 -10.12
CA SER A 472 11.68 31.35 -11.49
C SER A 472 10.17 31.16 -11.60
N GLU A 473 9.63 30.10 -10.99
CA GLU A 473 8.20 29.82 -11.05
C GLU A 473 7.40 30.79 -10.20
N LEU A 474 7.95 31.23 -9.06
CA LEU A 474 7.33 32.23 -8.23
C LEU A 474 7.16 33.57 -8.97
N LYS A 475 8.22 34.04 -9.67
CA LYS A 475 8.10 35.24 -10.51
C LYS A 475 6.99 35.10 -11.56
N ARG A 476 6.92 33.94 -12.24
CA ARG A 476 5.87 33.68 -13.23
C ARG A 476 4.47 33.70 -12.65
N ASN A 477 4.29 33.27 -11.40
CA ASN A 477 3.00 33.28 -10.74
C ASN A 477 2.60 34.70 -10.30
N ILE A 478 3.54 35.47 -9.74
CA ILE A 478 3.30 36.86 -9.31
C ILE A 478 3.00 37.76 -10.52
N ASP A 479 3.66 37.55 -11.67
CA ASP A 479 3.44 38.35 -12.88
C ASP A 479 2.11 38.02 -13.60
N LYS A 480 1.40 36.97 -13.20
CA LYS A 480 0.11 36.53 -13.80
C LYS A 480 -1.11 36.87 -12.99
N ASP A 481 -0.95 37.18 -11.69
CA ASP A 481 -1.99 37.65 -10.78
C ASP A 481 -2.07 39.18 -10.80
#